data_86054c724315fa851b9b93d0baf18e84
#
_entry.id   86054c724315fa851b9b93d0baf18e84
#
_cell.length_a   1.000
_cell.length_b   1.000
_cell.length_c   1.000
_cell.angle_alpha   90.00
_cell.angle_beta   90.00
_cell.angle_gamma   90.00
#
_symmetry.space_group_name_H-M   'P 1'
#
loop_
_entity.id
_entity.type
_entity.pdbx_description
1 polymer ?
#
loop_
_entity_poly.entity_id
_entity_poly.type
_entity_poly.pdbx_seq_one_letter_code
_entity_poly.pdbx_strand_id
1 'polypeptide(L)'
;VKSIELEMMQIDEDKNLLKQGLEQQYVNAFQTLYSNKQQKNSQDENVALAQRTYAITQDRYNQGVAPLTDLMDAQKSLIEAQNMALLTDLQIKLAQIDLLNIEGNIQEIIR
;
A
#
# COMPACT_ATOMS: atom_id res chain seq x y z
N VAL A 1 44.54 -21.71 -14.32
CA VAL A 1 44.48 -21.21 -12.96
C VAL A 1 44.00 -19.77 -12.93
N LYS A 2 44.60 -18.88 -13.72
CA LYS A 2 44.14 -17.47 -13.80
C LYS A 2 42.72 -17.34 -14.35
N SER A 3 42.30 -18.19 -15.28
CA SER A 3 40.97 -18.15 -15.85
C SER A 3 39.90 -18.55 -14.83
N ILE A 4 40.21 -19.49 -13.95
CA ILE A 4 39.29 -19.89 -12.86
C ILE A 4 39.17 -18.77 -11.83
N GLU A 5 40.26 -18.11 -11.47
CA GLU A 5 40.25 -16.96 -10.58
C GLU A 5 39.46 -15.79 -11.15
N LEU A 6 39.58 -15.50 -12.43
CA LEU A 6 38.80 -14.47 -13.11
C LEU A 6 37.34 -14.82 -13.17
N GLU A 7 36.97 -16.07 -13.41
CA GLU A 7 35.58 -16.54 -13.37
C GLU A 7 34.97 -16.38 -11.96
N MET A 8 35.74 -16.72 -10.92
CA MET A 8 35.31 -16.53 -9.53
C MET A 8 35.10 -15.07 -9.19
N MET A 9 35.98 -14.17 -9.65
CA MET A 9 35.82 -12.73 -9.47
C MET A 9 34.58 -12.21 -10.18
N GLN A 10 34.29 -12.68 -11.39
CA GLN A 10 33.08 -12.31 -12.13
C GLN A 10 31.82 -12.78 -11.42
N ILE A 11 31.82 -13.99 -10.88
CA ILE A 11 30.69 -14.51 -10.13
C ILE A 11 30.46 -13.67 -8.87
N ASP A 12 31.51 -13.30 -8.15
CA ASP A 12 31.41 -12.45 -6.98
C ASP A 12 30.88 -11.06 -7.32
N GLU A 13 31.36 -10.45 -8.43
CA GLU A 13 30.86 -9.16 -8.90
C GLU A 13 29.39 -9.24 -9.30
N ASP A 14 29.00 -10.28 -10.03
CA ASP A 14 27.61 -10.50 -10.43
C ASP A 14 26.70 -10.67 -9.20
N LYS A 15 27.20 -11.40 -8.21
CA LYS A 15 26.49 -11.61 -6.93
C LYS A 15 26.32 -10.30 -6.17
N ASN A 16 27.35 -9.46 -6.13
CA ASN A 16 27.31 -8.14 -5.51
C ASN A 16 26.32 -7.20 -6.22
N LEU A 17 26.33 -7.21 -7.56
CA LEU A 17 25.39 -6.41 -8.35
C LEU A 17 23.95 -6.85 -8.11
N LEU A 18 23.70 -8.15 -8.05
CA LEU A 18 22.39 -8.70 -7.76
C LEU A 18 21.92 -8.31 -6.36
N LYS A 19 22.82 -8.37 -5.39
CA LYS A 19 22.54 -7.96 -4.01
C LYS A 19 22.18 -6.48 -3.94
N GLN A 20 22.94 -5.61 -4.62
CA GLN A 20 22.66 -4.17 -4.69
C GLN A 20 21.31 -3.91 -5.33
N GLY A 21 20.99 -4.62 -6.41
CA GLY A 21 19.70 -4.51 -7.07
C GLY A 21 18.55 -4.89 -6.16
N LEU A 22 18.69 -5.98 -5.39
CA LEU A 22 17.68 -6.40 -4.43
C LEU A 22 17.55 -5.43 -3.26
N GLU A 23 18.67 -4.88 -2.78
CA GLU A 23 18.63 -3.85 -1.73
C GLU A 23 17.88 -2.61 -2.21
N GLN A 24 18.08 -2.19 -3.46
CA GLN A 24 17.37 -1.07 -4.03
C GLN A 24 15.87 -1.38 -4.16
N GLN A 25 15.52 -2.58 -4.60
CA GLN A 25 14.12 -3.02 -4.64
C GLN A 25 13.49 -3.02 -3.25
N TYR A 26 14.24 -3.44 -2.23
CA TYR A 26 13.79 -3.43 -0.85
C TYR A 26 13.47 -2.01 -0.38
N VAL A 27 14.36 -1.06 -0.63
CA VAL A 27 14.16 0.35 -0.26
C VAL A 27 12.92 0.91 -0.96
N ASN A 28 12.78 0.65 -2.26
CA ASN A 28 11.63 1.11 -3.03
C ASN A 28 10.32 0.50 -2.51
N ALA A 29 10.33 -0.80 -2.22
CA ALA A 29 9.16 -1.49 -1.68
C ALA A 29 8.80 -0.97 -0.28
N PHE A 30 9.80 -0.68 0.55
CA PHE A 30 9.57 -0.10 1.87
C PHE A 30 8.96 1.29 1.77
N GLN A 31 9.46 2.12 0.86
CA GLN A 31 8.90 3.46 0.62
C GLN A 31 7.44 3.38 0.13
N THR A 32 7.14 2.42 -0.74
CA THR A 32 5.77 2.18 -1.21
C THR A 32 4.87 1.78 -0.05
N LEU A 33 5.33 0.88 0.81
CA LEU A 33 4.58 0.45 1.99
C LEU A 33 4.32 1.63 2.92
N TYR A 34 5.33 2.45 3.18
CA TYR A 34 5.20 3.62 4.04
C TYR A 34 4.18 4.61 3.48
N SER A 35 4.27 4.91 2.18
CA SER A 35 3.32 5.80 1.49
C SER A 35 1.90 5.25 1.57
N ASN A 36 1.72 3.94 1.36
CA ASN A 36 0.41 3.30 1.44
C ASN A 36 -0.18 3.38 2.85
N LYS A 37 0.65 3.24 3.88
CA LYS A 37 0.21 3.36 5.27
C LYS A 37 -0.24 4.78 5.60
N GLN A 38 0.47 5.80 5.11
CA GLN A 38 0.06 7.19 5.26
C GLN A 38 -1.26 7.45 4.51
N GLN A 39 -1.39 6.92 3.31
CA GLN A 39 -2.61 7.04 2.53
C GLN A 39 -3.78 6.38 3.25
N LYS A 40 -3.56 5.24 3.91
CA LYS A 40 -4.59 4.58 4.70
C LYS A 40 -5.12 5.47 5.81
N ASN A 41 -4.24 6.17 6.54
CA ASN A 41 -4.66 7.09 7.58
C ASN A 41 -5.58 8.17 7.03
N SER A 42 -5.23 8.75 5.87
CA SER A 42 -6.06 9.73 5.18
C SER A 42 -7.41 9.14 4.75
N GLN A 43 -7.40 7.90 4.25
CA GLN A 43 -8.63 7.23 3.84
C GLN A 43 -9.53 6.93 5.03
N ASP A 44 -8.96 6.52 6.17
CA ASP A 44 -9.74 6.27 7.39
C ASP A 44 -10.38 7.56 7.91
N GLU A 45 -9.69 8.69 7.84
CA GLU A 45 -10.25 10.00 8.17
C GLU A 45 -11.41 10.36 7.22
N ASN A 46 -11.25 10.09 5.93
CA ASN A 46 -12.29 10.34 4.94
C ASN A 46 -13.52 9.47 5.20
N VAL A 47 -13.34 8.22 5.57
CA VAL A 47 -14.45 7.33 5.93
C VAL A 47 -15.19 7.88 7.16
N ALA A 48 -14.46 8.29 8.19
CA ALA A 48 -15.07 8.86 9.40
C ALA A 48 -15.86 10.13 9.10
N LEU A 49 -15.33 11.00 8.23
CA LEU A 49 -16.03 12.21 7.79
C LEU A 49 -17.30 11.87 7.00
N ALA A 50 -17.21 10.92 6.08
CA ALA A 50 -18.36 10.49 5.27
C ALA A 50 -19.44 9.84 6.13
N GLN A 51 -19.06 9.06 7.17
CA GLN A 51 -20.01 8.49 8.11
C GLN A 51 -20.76 9.55 8.90
N ARG A 52 -20.04 10.57 9.36
CA ARG A 52 -20.68 11.70 10.07
C ARG A 52 -21.63 12.47 9.16
N THR A 53 -21.20 12.75 7.94
CA THR A 53 -22.02 13.45 6.95
C THR A 53 -23.28 12.65 6.64
N TYR A 54 -23.17 11.34 6.48
CA TYR A 54 -24.31 10.46 6.24
C TYR A 54 -25.28 10.49 7.43
N ALA A 55 -24.78 10.38 8.66
CA ALA A 55 -25.61 10.39 9.87
C ALA A 55 -26.37 11.71 10.01
N ILE A 56 -25.70 12.85 9.79
CA ILE A 56 -26.33 14.17 9.86
C ILE A 56 -27.41 14.31 8.76
N THR A 57 -27.09 13.88 7.55
CA THR A 57 -28.01 13.96 6.41
C THR A 57 -29.23 13.07 6.65
N GLN A 58 -29.02 11.88 7.23
CA GLN A 58 -30.12 10.98 7.59
C GLN A 58 -31.06 11.62 8.60
N ASP A 59 -30.52 12.26 9.65
CA ASP A 59 -31.31 12.96 10.63
C ASP A 59 -32.12 14.10 9.99
N ARG A 60 -31.52 14.88 9.13
CA ARG A 60 -32.17 15.96 8.40
C ARG A 60 -33.28 15.43 7.48
N TYR A 61 -33.03 14.32 6.82
CA TYR A 61 -34.04 13.67 5.97
C TYR A 61 -35.21 13.19 6.81
N ASN A 62 -34.94 12.57 7.96
CA ASN A 62 -36.00 12.10 8.86
C ASN A 62 -36.86 13.26 9.42
N GLN A 63 -36.26 14.45 9.59
CA GLN A 63 -36.94 15.65 10.02
C GLN A 63 -37.64 16.39 8.87
N GLY A 64 -37.50 15.93 7.62
CA GLY A 64 -38.09 16.56 6.46
C GLY A 64 -37.34 17.80 5.96
N VAL A 65 -36.13 18.05 6.46
CA VAL A 65 -35.35 19.24 6.11
C VAL A 65 -34.46 19.00 4.89
N ALA A 66 -33.99 17.75 4.69
CA ALA A 66 -33.13 17.40 3.55
C ALA A 66 -33.90 16.51 2.56
N PRO A 67 -33.70 16.69 1.23
CA PRO A 67 -34.32 15.83 0.24
C PRO A 67 -33.66 14.45 0.21
N LEU A 68 -34.37 13.47 -0.37
CA LEU A 68 -33.85 12.10 -0.52
C LEU A 68 -32.56 12.07 -1.36
N THR A 69 -32.43 12.95 -2.33
CA THR A 69 -31.23 13.04 -3.19
C THR A 69 -29.99 13.33 -2.38
N ASP A 70 -30.08 14.19 -1.34
CA ASP A 70 -28.95 14.48 -0.47
C ASP A 70 -28.54 13.25 0.33
N LEU A 71 -29.50 12.48 0.83
CA LEU A 71 -29.24 11.25 1.57
C LEU A 71 -28.58 10.21 0.67
N MET A 72 -29.06 10.05 -0.56
CA MET A 72 -28.48 9.13 -1.53
C MET A 72 -27.04 9.54 -1.91
N ASP A 73 -26.78 10.84 -2.08
CA ASP A 73 -25.44 11.35 -2.38
C ASP A 73 -24.48 11.09 -1.20
N ALA A 74 -24.95 11.31 0.02
CA ALA A 74 -24.15 11.05 1.22
C ALA A 74 -23.83 9.55 1.37
N GLN A 75 -24.80 8.68 1.07
CA GLN A 75 -24.60 7.23 1.08
C GLN A 75 -23.59 6.80 0.02
N LYS A 76 -23.69 7.35 -1.19
CA LYS A 76 -22.74 7.07 -2.27
C LYS A 76 -21.32 7.47 -1.88
N SER A 77 -21.16 8.67 -1.29
CA SER A 77 -19.87 9.16 -0.84
C SER A 77 -19.27 8.27 0.24
N LEU A 78 -20.08 7.76 1.16
CA LEU A 78 -19.64 6.84 2.20
C LEU A 78 -19.14 5.53 1.60
N ILE A 79 -19.88 4.96 0.65
CA ILE A 79 -19.50 3.71 -0.02
C ILE A 79 -18.20 3.90 -0.79
N GLU A 80 -18.05 5.00 -1.51
CA GLU A 80 -16.82 5.31 -2.25
C GLU A 80 -15.62 5.44 -1.31
N ALA A 81 -15.78 6.12 -0.17
CA ALA A 81 -14.72 6.27 0.81
C ALA A 81 -14.32 4.91 1.41
N GLN A 82 -15.30 4.06 1.75
CA GLN A 82 -15.07 2.72 2.27
C GLN A 82 -14.35 1.84 1.24
N ASN A 83 -14.73 1.92 -0.03
CA ASN A 83 -14.08 1.15 -1.11
C ASN A 83 -12.63 1.58 -1.30
N MET A 84 -12.35 2.88 -1.23
CA MET A 84 -10.98 3.39 -1.32
C MET A 84 -10.13 2.93 -0.15
N ALA A 85 -10.68 2.91 1.06
CA ALA A 85 -9.98 2.41 2.25
C ALA A 85 -9.66 0.92 2.12
N LEU A 86 -10.60 0.11 1.62
CA LEU A 86 -10.37 -1.32 1.37
C LEU A 86 -9.29 -1.55 0.33
N LEU A 87 -9.30 -0.76 -0.75
CA LEU A 87 -8.29 -0.87 -1.80
C LEU A 87 -6.90 -0.53 -1.25
N THR A 88 -6.81 0.49 -0.41
CA THR A 88 -5.54 0.87 0.23
C THR A 88 -5.05 -0.23 1.18
N ASP A 89 -5.94 -0.87 1.93
CA ASP A 89 -5.61 -2.03 2.77
C ASP A 89 -5.03 -3.17 1.94
N LEU A 90 -5.64 -3.46 0.79
CA LEU A 90 -5.13 -4.48 -0.12
C LEU A 90 -3.74 -4.13 -0.64
N GLN A 91 -3.52 -2.88 -1.02
CA GLN A 91 -2.22 -2.40 -1.49
C GLN A 91 -1.14 -2.56 -0.40
N ILE A 92 -1.49 -2.27 0.87
CA ILE A 92 -0.57 -2.47 2.00
C ILE A 92 -0.19 -3.94 2.14
N LYS A 93 -1.15 -4.85 2.05
CA LYS A 93 -0.89 -6.29 2.15
C LYS A 93 0.00 -6.77 1.02
N LEU A 94 -0.26 -6.32 -0.21
CA LEU A 94 0.58 -6.66 -1.37
C LEU A 94 2.00 -6.14 -1.21
N ALA A 95 2.16 -4.91 -0.70
CA ALA A 95 3.48 -4.33 -0.45
C ALA A 95 4.23 -5.10 0.64
N GLN A 96 3.54 -5.57 1.67
CA GLN A 96 4.15 -6.40 2.72
C GLN A 96 4.63 -7.74 2.17
N ILE A 97 3.84 -8.37 1.29
CA ILE A 97 4.23 -9.64 0.64
C ILE A 97 5.46 -9.41 -0.25
N ASP A 98 5.51 -8.32 -1.00
CA ASP A 98 6.67 -7.96 -1.82
C ASP A 98 7.93 -7.81 -0.98
N LEU A 99 7.82 -7.12 0.17
CA LEU A 99 8.96 -6.96 1.09
C LEU A 99 9.45 -8.30 1.60
N LEU A 100 8.55 -9.20 1.99
CA LEU A 100 8.92 -10.52 2.48
C LEU A 100 9.63 -11.34 1.38
N ASN A 101 9.14 -11.25 0.15
CA ASN A 101 9.77 -11.94 -0.99
C ASN A 101 11.17 -11.40 -1.27
N ILE A 102 11.34 -10.08 -1.23
CA ILE A 102 12.65 -9.44 -1.45
C ILE A 102 13.62 -9.81 -0.33
N GLU A 103 13.17 -9.79 0.92
CA GLU A 103 13.98 -10.20 2.07
C GLU A 103 14.45 -11.65 1.93
N GLY A 104 13.55 -12.56 1.53
CA GLY A 104 13.88 -13.95 1.29
C GLY A 104 14.95 -14.11 0.22
N ASN A 105 14.82 -13.38 -0.88
CA ASN A 105 15.80 -13.41 -1.98
C ASN A 105 17.16 -12.87 -1.55
N ILE A 106 17.21 -11.81 -0.74
CA ILE A 106 18.45 -11.26 -0.21
C ILE A 106 19.14 -12.29 0.69
N GLN A 107 18.40 -12.98 1.55
CA GLN A 107 18.94 -14.01 2.43
C GLN A 107 19.51 -15.19 1.65
N GLU A 108 18.87 -15.59 0.56
CA GLU A 108 19.39 -16.66 -0.31
C GLU A 108 20.73 -16.29 -0.93
N ILE A 109 20.91 -15.03 -1.33
CA ILE A 109 22.16 -14.57 -1.94
C ILE A 109 23.28 -14.52 -0.89
N ILE A 110 22.96 -14.14 0.35
CA ILE A 110 23.94 -14.07 1.43
C ILE A 110 24.41 -15.46 1.86
N ARG A 111 23.56 -16.47 1.74
CA ARG A 111 23.90 -17.87 2.02
C ARG A 111 24.78 -18.44 0.89
#